data_0855a4e0f81c4c6ddd9ea5ab9bb3a231
#
_entry.id   0855a4e0f81c4c6ddd9ea5ab9bb3a231
#
_cell.length_a   1.000
_cell.length_b   1.000
_cell.length_c   1.000
_cell.angle_alpha   90.00
_cell.angle_beta   90.00
_cell.angle_gamma   90.00
#
_symmetry.space_group_name_H-M   'P 1'
#
loop_
_entity.id
_entity.type
_entity.pdbx_description
1 polymer ?
#
loop_
_entity_poly.entity_id
_entity_poly.type
_entity_poly.pdbx_seq_one_letter_code
_entity_poly.pdbx_strand_id
1 'polypeptide(L)'
;RDLRMSRGLGDVYKRQSRYRTTYFNHTMGGGYTAGYYSYIWAEVLDCDAFEAFKETGDIFNQECADKFRKYVLTPGGIDDAMDMYKNFRGKEPGTDPLLKNRGLK
;
A
#
# COMPACT_ATOMS: atom_id res chain seq x y z
N ARG A 1 -19.54 25.96 14.30
CA ARG A 1 -20.73 25.62 13.51
C ARG A 1 -20.64 24.17 13.11
N ASP A 2 -21.56 23.36 13.59
CA ASP A 2 -21.48 21.92 13.39
C ASP A 2 -21.79 21.55 11.92
N LEU A 3 -20.78 21.08 11.20
CA LEU A 3 -20.89 20.65 9.82
C LEU A 3 -21.82 19.42 9.62
N ARG A 4 -22.23 18.78 10.73
CA ARG A 4 -23.17 17.65 10.71
C ARG A 4 -24.61 18.04 10.39
N MET A 5 -24.92 19.30 10.27
CA MET A 5 -26.29 19.78 10.02
C MET A 5 -26.70 19.82 8.53
N SER A 6 -25.82 19.53 7.61
CA SER A 6 -26.14 19.48 6.18
C SER A 6 -26.61 18.07 5.79
N ARG A 7 -27.86 17.75 6.02
CA ARG A 7 -28.44 16.44 5.72
C ARG A 7 -28.45 16.07 4.25
N GLY A 8 -28.39 17.05 3.34
CA GLY A 8 -28.34 16.83 1.90
C GLY A 8 -26.95 16.41 1.36
N LEU A 9 -25.90 16.49 2.19
CA LEU A 9 -24.53 16.16 1.84
C LEU A 9 -23.96 15.00 2.68
N GLY A 10 -24.83 14.20 3.30
CA GLY A 10 -24.44 13.15 4.24
C GLY A 10 -23.37 12.18 3.68
N ASP A 11 -23.46 11.83 2.42
CA ASP A 11 -22.48 10.96 1.78
C ASP A 11 -21.15 11.66 1.49
N VAL A 12 -21.17 12.97 1.25
CA VAL A 12 -19.94 13.78 1.09
C VAL A 12 -19.16 13.82 2.40
N TYR A 13 -19.85 13.93 3.54
CA TYR A 13 -19.19 13.95 4.85
C TYR A 13 -18.65 12.58 5.28
N LYS A 14 -19.26 11.49 4.86
CA LYS A 14 -18.76 10.13 5.13
C LYS A 14 -17.46 9.83 4.38
N ARG A 15 -17.20 10.54 3.29
CA ARG A 15 -16.03 10.34 2.42
C ARG A 15 -15.12 11.57 2.36
N GLN A 16 -15.00 12.31 3.43
CA GLN A 16 -14.12 13.48 3.48
C GLN A 16 -12.66 13.06 3.37
N SER A 17 -11.87 13.89 2.68
CA SER A 17 -10.43 13.75 2.73
C SER A 17 -9.92 13.90 4.17
N ARG A 18 -8.98 13.06 4.56
CA ARG A 18 -8.40 13.07 5.90
C ARG A 18 -7.72 14.40 6.24
N TYR A 19 -7.12 15.03 5.25
CA TYR A 19 -6.40 16.30 5.40
C TYR A 19 -6.99 17.38 4.48
N ARG A 20 -7.07 18.59 4.99
CA ARG A 20 -7.27 19.77 4.15
C ARG A 20 -5.93 20.22 3.60
N THR A 21 -5.93 20.86 2.42
CA THR A 21 -4.73 21.35 1.75
C THR A 21 -3.84 22.21 2.65
N THR A 22 -4.46 23.07 3.46
CA THR A 22 -3.77 24.03 4.34
C THR A 22 -2.91 23.41 5.44
N TYR A 23 -3.16 22.17 5.83
CA TYR A 23 -2.37 21.47 6.85
C TYR A 23 -1.85 20.10 6.41
N PHE A 24 -1.92 19.82 5.11
CA PHE A 24 -1.34 18.60 4.56
C PHE A 24 0.18 18.75 4.37
N ASN A 25 0.89 18.72 5.49
CA ASN A 25 2.32 19.01 5.54
C ASN A 25 3.16 18.10 4.64
N HIS A 26 2.87 16.82 4.55
CA HIS A 26 3.62 15.88 3.70
C HIS A 26 3.70 16.37 2.25
N THR A 27 2.62 16.89 1.72
CA THR A 27 2.54 17.38 0.34
C THR A 27 3.02 18.82 0.21
N MET A 28 2.66 19.70 1.16
CA MET A 28 2.90 21.14 1.06
C MET A 28 4.26 21.58 1.62
N GLY A 29 4.82 20.86 2.58
CA GLY A 29 6.10 21.22 3.22
C GLY A 29 7.08 20.07 3.41
N GLY A 30 6.66 18.84 3.19
CA GLY A 30 7.40 17.63 3.57
C GLY A 30 8.14 16.89 2.45
N GLY A 31 8.24 17.46 1.25
CA GLY A 31 8.97 16.83 0.13
C GLY A 31 8.20 15.76 -0.65
N TYR A 32 6.97 15.43 -0.29
CA TYR A 32 6.12 14.47 -1.02
C TYR A 32 5.21 15.11 -2.08
N THR A 33 5.48 16.29 -2.53
CA THR A 33 4.60 17.14 -3.37
C THR A 33 3.70 16.36 -4.34
N ALA A 34 4.26 15.72 -5.34
CA ALA A 34 3.53 14.84 -6.26
C ALA A 34 3.71 13.34 -5.94
N GLY A 35 4.46 13.01 -4.90
CA GLY A 35 4.89 11.65 -4.56
C GLY A 35 4.13 10.99 -3.42
N TYR A 36 3.10 11.62 -2.85
CA TYR A 36 2.37 11.07 -1.69
C TYR A 36 1.65 9.75 -1.99
N TYR A 37 1.31 9.50 -3.24
CA TYR A 37 0.73 8.23 -3.69
C TYR A 37 1.63 7.02 -3.41
N SER A 38 2.92 7.23 -3.17
CA SER A 38 3.88 6.15 -2.85
C SER A 38 3.46 5.32 -1.64
N TYR A 39 2.76 5.93 -0.68
CA TYR A 39 2.24 5.19 0.48
C TYR A 39 1.21 4.13 0.10
N ILE A 40 0.24 4.47 -0.75
CA ILE A 40 -0.76 3.47 -1.17
C ILE A 40 -0.14 2.45 -2.13
N TRP A 41 0.82 2.86 -2.95
CA TRP A 41 1.55 1.95 -3.82
C TRP A 41 2.37 0.93 -3.01
N ALA A 42 3.09 1.40 -2.00
CA ALA A 42 3.82 0.53 -1.07
C ALA A 42 2.87 -0.45 -0.34
N GLU A 43 1.68 0.00 0.06
CA GLU A 43 0.67 -0.84 0.71
C GLU A 43 0.14 -1.94 -0.24
N VAL A 44 -0.01 -1.64 -1.54
CA VAL A 44 -0.35 -2.67 -2.55
C VAL A 44 0.71 -3.77 -2.58
N LEU A 45 1.99 -3.37 -2.66
CA LEU A 45 3.12 -4.31 -2.69
C LEU A 45 3.22 -5.13 -1.40
N ASP A 46 3.06 -4.48 -0.26
CA ASP A 46 3.09 -5.12 1.06
C ASP A 46 1.99 -6.16 1.22
N CYS A 47 0.75 -5.80 0.91
CA CYS A 47 -0.37 -6.73 1.00
C CYS A 47 -0.23 -7.93 0.05
N ASP A 48 0.24 -7.72 -1.19
CA ASP A 48 0.45 -8.80 -2.15
C ASP A 48 1.67 -9.66 -1.78
N ALA A 49 2.74 -9.06 -1.23
CA ALA A 49 3.89 -9.80 -0.72
C ALA A 49 3.49 -10.69 0.47
N PHE A 50 2.66 -10.19 1.38
CA PHE A 50 2.15 -10.99 2.50
C PHE A 50 1.21 -12.12 2.02
N GLU A 51 0.46 -11.89 0.95
CA GLU A 51 -0.35 -12.96 0.34
C GLU A 51 0.50 -14.13 -0.14
N ALA A 52 1.76 -13.90 -0.59
CA ALA A 52 2.68 -14.98 -0.95
C ALA A 52 2.93 -15.93 0.23
N PHE A 53 3.07 -15.41 1.44
CA PHE A 53 3.22 -16.23 2.64
C PHE A 53 1.94 -17.00 2.97
N LYS A 54 0.78 -16.36 2.86
CA LYS A 54 -0.52 -17.03 3.09
C LYS A 54 -0.76 -18.17 2.09
N GLU A 55 -0.36 -17.99 0.83
CA GLU A 55 -0.50 -19.01 -0.22
C GLU A 55 0.30 -20.28 0.08
N THR A 56 1.37 -20.20 0.89
CA THR A 56 2.10 -21.39 1.36
C THR A 56 1.36 -22.20 2.42
N GLY A 57 0.32 -21.65 3.03
CA GLY A 57 -0.38 -22.23 4.18
C GLY A 57 0.32 -22.01 5.53
N ASP A 58 1.52 -21.45 5.52
CA ASP A 58 2.30 -21.11 6.71
C ASP A 58 2.92 -19.71 6.56
N ILE A 59 2.42 -18.77 7.34
CA ILE A 59 2.91 -17.37 7.30
C ILE A 59 4.37 -17.22 7.77
N PHE A 60 4.95 -18.25 8.37
CA PHE A 60 6.36 -18.32 8.79
C PHE A 60 7.19 -19.23 7.86
N ASN A 61 6.69 -19.51 6.66
CA ASN A 61 7.38 -20.36 5.69
C ASN A 61 8.78 -19.84 5.39
N GLN A 62 9.80 -20.64 5.71
CA GLN A 62 11.20 -20.24 5.60
C GLN A 62 11.64 -20.06 4.14
N GLU A 63 11.17 -20.90 3.23
CA GLU A 63 11.52 -20.78 1.80
C GLU A 63 11.00 -19.47 1.20
N CYS A 64 9.76 -19.09 1.53
CA CYS A 64 9.18 -17.82 1.12
C CYS A 64 9.95 -16.63 1.72
N ALA A 65 10.32 -16.72 3.00
CA ALA A 65 11.10 -15.70 3.68
C ALA A 65 12.51 -15.53 3.05
N ASP A 66 13.17 -16.62 2.70
CA ASP A 66 14.49 -16.59 2.06
C ASP A 66 14.41 -15.98 0.66
N LYS A 67 13.37 -16.29 -0.12
CA LYS A 67 13.09 -15.63 -1.41
C LYS A 67 12.86 -14.13 -1.24
N PHE A 68 12.04 -13.73 -0.27
CA PHE A 68 11.79 -12.32 0.02
C PHE A 68 13.08 -11.59 0.40
N ARG A 69 13.87 -12.17 1.30
CA ARG A 69 15.19 -11.64 1.68
C ARG A 69 16.12 -11.49 0.47
N LYS A 70 16.23 -12.54 -0.34
CA LYS A 70 17.15 -12.60 -1.48
C LYS A 70 16.80 -11.60 -2.58
N TYR A 71 15.53 -11.50 -2.94
CA TYR A 71 15.10 -10.74 -4.12
C TYR A 71 14.59 -9.33 -3.81
N VAL A 72 14.18 -9.05 -2.57
CA VAL A 72 13.63 -7.75 -2.18
C VAL A 72 14.56 -7.01 -1.22
N LEU A 73 14.91 -7.63 -0.08
CA LEU A 73 15.63 -6.92 0.97
C LEU A 73 17.13 -6.76 0.66
N THR A 74 17.79 -7.81 0.17
CA THR A 74 19.24 -7.80 -0.07
C THR A 74 19.66 -6.87 -1.20
N PRO A 75 18.98 -6.86 -2.37
CA PRO A 75 19.35 -5.99 -3.47
C PRO A 75 19.10 -4.51 -3.16
N GLY A 76 18.11 -4.19 -2.35
CA GLY A 76 17.77 -2.80 -2.02
C GLY A 76 17.37 -2.01 -3.27
N GLY A 77 18.18 -1.02 -3.65
CA GLY A 77 17.92 -0.16 -4.82
C GLY A 77 18.87 -0.40 -5.99
N ILE A 78 19.46 -1.59 -6.13
CA ILE A 78 20.44 -1.88 -7.18
C ILE A 78 19.76 -2.12 -8.53
N ASP A 79 18.65 -2.88 -8.53
CA ASP A 79 17.89 -3.24 -9.72
C ASP A 79 16.55 -2.51 -9.78
N ASP A 80 15.84 -2.64 -10.90
CA ASP A 80 14.48 -2.13 -11.03
C ASP A 80 13.56 -2.80 -10.00
N ALA A 81 12.81 -1.99 -9.27
CA ALA A 81 11.99 -2.45 -8.15
C ALA A 81 10.91 -3.46 -8.58
N MET A 82 10.35 -3.29 -9.79
CA MET A 82 9.33 -4.21 -10.30
C MET A 82 9.95 -5.55 -10.72
N ASP A 83 11.15 -5.54 -11.26
CA ASP A 83 11.86 -6.76 -11.63
C ASP A 83 12.26 -7.55 -10.38
N MET A 84 12.77 -6.88 -9.35
CA MET A 84 13.05 -7.49 -8.05
C MET A 84 11.79 -8.12 -7.45
N TYR A 85 10.67 -7.40 -7.51
CA TYR A 85 9.38 -7.90 -7.02
C TYR A 85 8.91 -9.13 -7.80
N LYS A 86 8.99 -9.10 -9.13
CA LYS A 86 8.64 -10.25 -9.98
C LYS A 86 9.52 -11.47 -9.72
N ASN A 87 10.80 -11.27 -9.44
CA ASN A 87 11.73 -12.35 -9.08
C ASN A 87 11.32 -13.02 -7.76
N PHE A 88 10.79 -12.25 -6.80
CA PHE A 88 10.24 -12.80 -5.57
C PHE A 88 8.89 -13.47 -5.78
N ARG A 89 7.94 -12.76 -6.40
CA ARG A 89 6.52 -13.15 -6.44
C ARG A 89 6.18 -14.08 -7.62
N GLY A 90 6.98 -14.03 -8.68
CA GLY A 90 6.70 -14.74 -9.96
C GLY A 90 5.66 -14.07 -10.84
N LYS A 91 5.08 -12.96 -10.41
CA LYS A 91 4.05 -12.19 -11.12
C LYS A 91 4.07 -10.72 -10.70
N GLU A 92 3.37 -9.88 -11.44
CA GLU A 92 3.12 -8.49 -11.02
C GLU A 92 2.20 -8.44 -9.78
N PRO A 93 2.36 -7.39 -8.95
CA PRO A 93 1.51 -7.22 -7.78
C PRO A 93 0.06 -6.97 -8.17
N GLY A 94 -0.86 -7.57 -7.42
CA GLY A 94 -2.30 -7.35 -7.57
C GLY A 94 -2.85 -6.40 -6.53
N THR A 95 -3.97 -5.76 -6.83
CA THR A 95 -4.68 -4.88 -5.88
C THR A 95 -5.66 -5.62 -4.96
N ASP A 96 -6.03 -6.84 -5.31
CA ASP A 96 -7.00 -7.64 -4.56
C ASP A 96 -6.62 -7.88 -3.09
N PRO A 97 -5.36 -8.19 -2.75
CA PRO A 97 -4.95 -8.34 -1.36
C PRO A 97 -5.18 -7.06 -0.53
N LEU A 98 -4.88 -5.88 -1.10
CA LEU A 98 -5.17 -4.60 -0.45
C LEU A 98 -6.66 -4.38 -0.24
N LEU A 99 -7.49 -4.64 -1.27
CA LEU A 99 -8.94 -4.49 -1.17
C LEU A 99 -9.53 -5.39 -0.09
N LYS A 100 -9.08 -6.65 0.00
CA LYS A 100 -9.46 -7.58 1.08
C LYS A 100 -9.03 -7.08 2.45
N ASN A 101 -7.78 -6.60 2.56
CA ASN A 101 -7.26 -6.05 3.82
C ASN A 101 -8.07 -4.86 4.32
N ARG A 102 -8.60 -4.05 3.41
CA ARG A 102 -9.44 -2.89 3.72
C ARG A 102 -10.94 -3.21 3.83
N GLY A 103 -11.34 -4.47 3.69
CA GLY A 103 -12.74 -4.89 3.75
C GLY A 103 -13.60 -4.37 2.58
N LEU A 104 -12.99 -4.12 1.43
CA LEU A 104 -13.66 -3.62 0.23
C LEU A 104 -13.96 -4.73 -0.79
N LYS A 105 -13.51 -5.95 -0.50
CA LYS A 105 -13.71 -7.15 -1.34
C LYS A 105 -13.82 -8.40 -0.48
#